data_0feb4a1a3f439d2fe9d2b7568d3abc52
#
_entry.id   0feb4a1a3f439d2fe9d2b7568d3abc52
#
_cell.length_a   1.000
_cell.length_b   1.000
_cell.length_c   1.000
_cell.angle_alpha   90.00
_cell.angle_beta   90.00
_cell.angle_gamma   90.00
#
_symmetry.space_group_name_H-M   'P 1'
#
loop_
_entity.id
_entity.type
_entity.pdbx_description
1 polymer ?
#
loop_
_entity_poly.entity_id
_entity_poly.type
_entity_poly.pdbx_seq_one_letter_code
_entity_poly.pdbx_strand_id
1 'polypeptide(L)'
;MASSIPPRDIIRILEEIALLLELKGESPFKSLAYTNAARKLETLEEDLDGLVRRGGLKSVRGIGDALNRKITELVATGRLEYYETLKASVPQGLLEMLRIPGLGPRKIRALHEKLSIGTLGELEYACMENR
;
A
#
# COMPACT_ATOMS: atom_id res chain seq x y z
N MET A 1 -25.19 -7.47 -8.52
CA MET A 1 -24.51 -6.22 -8.70
C MET A 1 -23.11 -6.26 -8.19
N ALA A 2 -22.17 -6.00 -9.05
CA ALA A 2 -20.81 -5.97 -8.61
C ALA A 2 -20.62 -4.84 -7.62
N SER A 3 -20.05 -5.12 -6.48
CA SER A 3 -19.70 -4.07 -5.56
C SER A 3 -18.58 -3.30 -6.21
N SER A 4 -18.84 -2.12 -6.68
CA SER A 4 -17.77 -1.36 -7.25
C SER A 4 -17.12 -0.52 -6.17
N ILE A 5 -15.89 -0.84 -5.93
CA ILE A 5 -15.04 -0.01 -5.10
C ILE A 5 -14.65 1.20 -5.94
N PRO A 6 -14.71 2.43 -5.40
CA PRO A 6 -14.30 3.61 -6.17
C PRO A 6 -12.84 3.52 -6.58
N PRO A 7 -12.47 3.99 -7.78
CA PRO A 7 -11.07 3.97 -8.22
C PRO A 7 -10.10 4.62 -7.23
N ARG A 8 -10.51 5.70 -6.56
CA ARG A 8 -9.66 6.36 -5.56
C ARG A 8 -9.30 5.44 -4.40
N ASP A 9 -10.19 4.51 -4.04
CA ASP A 9 -9.92 3.56 -2.97
C ASP A 9 -8.94 2.49 -3.43
N ILE A 10 -9.03 2.09 -4.69
CA ILE A 10 -8.07 1.16 -5.28
C ILE A 10 -6.69 1.80 -5.29
N ILE A 11 -6.60 3.05 -5.72
CA ILE A 11 -5.35 3.81 -5.73
C ILE A 11 -4.77 3.89 -4.32
N ARG A 12 -5.60 4.21 -3.34
CA ARG A 12 -5.18 4.30 -1.94
C ARG A 12 -4.63 2.97 -1.43
N ILE A 13 -5.29 1.86 -1.78
CA ILE A 13 -4.83 0.54 -1.37
C ILE A 13 -3.47 0.21 -1.99
N LEU A 14 -3.27 0.53 -3.26
CA LEU A 14 -1.99 0.30 -3.92
C LEU A 14 -0.87 1.12 -3.27
N GLU A 15 -1.15 2.38 -2.94
CA GLU A 15 -0.19 3.23 -2.26
C GLU A 15 0.13 2.70 -0.87
N GLU A 16 -0.88 2.21 -0.16
CA GLU A 16 -0.68 1.64 1.17
C GLU A 16 0.15 0.36 1.11
N ILE A 17 -0.06 -0.47 0.09
CA ILE A 17 0.76 -1.66 -0.11
C ILE A 17 2.24 -1.26 -0.28
N ALA A 18 2.50 -0.20 -1.05
CA ALA A 18 3.86 0.28 -1.22
C ALA A 18 4.49 0.67 0.12
N LEU A 19 3.74 1.37 0.98
CA LEU A 19 4.22 1.76 2.29
C LEU A 19 4.46 0.55 3.19
N LEU A 20 3.56 -0.43 3.17
CA LEU A 20 3.71 -1.64 3.97
C LEU A 20 4.94 -2.45 3.53
N LEU A 21 5.20 -2.53 2.24
CA LEU A 21 6.38 -3.20 1.74
C LEU A 21 7.67 -2.51 2.21
N GLU A 22 7.68 -1.19 2.23
CA GLU A 22 8.81 -0.44 2.76
C GLU A 22 9.00 -0.68 4.25
N LEU A 23 7.90 -0.75 5.02
CA LEU A 23 7.97 -1.06 6.44
C LEU A 23 8.58 -2.42 6.69
N LYS A 24 8.31 -3.38 5.83
CA LYS A 24 8.84 -4.72 5.95
C LYS A 24 10.26 -4.86 5.42
N GLY A 25 10.80 -3.81 4.82
CA GLY A 25 12.14 -3.84 4.28
C GLY A 25 12.26 -4.59 2.97
N GLU A 26 11.16 -4.74 2.25
CA GLU A 26 11.18 -5.38 0.93
C GLU A 26 11.90 -4.53 -0.09
N SER A 27 12.23 -5.15 -1.22
CA SER A 27 12.94 -4.48 -2.30
C SER A 27 12.25 -3.19 -2.72
N PRO A 28 13.01 -2.08 -2.91
CA PRO A 28 12.42 -0.83 -3.42
C PRO A 28 11.72 -1.00 -4.76
N PHE A 29 12.12 -1.98 -5.58
CA PHE A 29 11.47 -2.24 -6.85
C PHE A 29 10.04 -2.72 -6.66
N LYS A 30 9.79 -3.51 -5.61
CA LYS A 30 8.43 -3.99 -5.32
C LYS A 30 7.53 -2.84 -4.93
N SER A 31 7.96 -2.00 -3.99
CA SER A 31 7.15 -0.88 -3.56
C SER A 31 6.91 0.12 -4.68
N LEU A 32 7.94 0.37 -5.49
CA LEU A 32 7.84 1.30 -6.61
C LEU A 32 6.83 0.83 -7.65
N ALA A 33 6.73 -0.48 -7.89
CA ALA A 33 5.77 -1.01 -8.83
C ALA A 33 4.33 -0.63 -8.43
N TYR A 34 4.02 -0.69 -7.14
CA TYR A 34 2.69 -0.31 -6.64
C TYR A 34 2.46 1.19 -6.72
N THR A 35 3.48 1.98 -6.38
CA THR A 35 3.38 3.44 -6.50
C THR A 35 3.14 3.86 -7.94
N ASN A 36 3.87 3.26 -8.88
CA ASN A 36 3.71 3.56 -10.29
C ASN A 36 2.34 3.15 -10.83
N ALA A 37 1.85 1.98 -10.38
CA ALA A 37 0.52 1.53 -10.77
C ALA A 37 -0.56 2.50 -10.27
N ALA A 38 -0.42 2.96 -9.04
CA ALA A 38 -1.36 3.93 -8.47
C ALA A 38 -1.39 5.21 -9.30
N ARG A 39 -0.22 5.72 -9.69
CA ARG A 39 -0.13 6.91 -10.53
C ARG A 39 -0.78 6.71 -11.89
N LYS A 40 -0.59 5.52 -12.47
CA LYS A 40 -1.20 5.21 -13.76
C LYS A 40 -2.71 5.22 -13.67
N LEU A 41 -3.25 4.65 -12.60
CA LEU A 41 -4.71 4.65 -12.41
C LEU A 41 -5.25 6.06 -12.23
N GLU A 42 -4.49 6.94 -11.57
CA GLU A 42 -4.90 8.34 -11.40
C GLU A 42 -5.01 9.08 -12.72
N THR A 43 -4.21 8.70 -13.71
CA THR A 43 -4.18 9.39 -15.00
C THR A 43 -5.06 8.73 -16.06
N LEU A 44 -5.75 7.63 -15.72
CA LEU A 44 -6.62 6.97 -16.67
C LEU A 44 -7.82 7.86 -17.02
N GLU A 45 -8.06 8.02 -18.31
CA GLU A 45 -9.22 8.75 -18.80
C GLU A 45 -10.44 7.84 -18.91
N GLU A 46 -10.19 6.53 -18.98
CA GLU A 46 -11.25 5.54 -19.09
C GLU A 46 -11.74 5.11 -17.71
N ASP A 47 -12.99 4.61 -17.70
CA ASP A 47 -13.55 4.00 -16.51
C ASP A 47 -12.78 2.71 -16.18
N LEU A 48 -12.21 2.63 -14.98
CA LEU A 48 -11.41 1.49 -14.57
C LEU A 48 -12.22 0.19 -14.58
N ASP A 49 -13.46 0.24 -14.12
CA ASP A 49 -14.33 -0.91 -14.09
C ASP A 49 -14.56 -1.47 -15.49
N GLY A 50 -14.84 -0.60 -16.45
CA GLY A 50 -15.00 -0.99 -17.84
C GLY A 50 -13.73 -1.53 -18.46
N LEU A 51 -12.60 -0.92 -18.12
CA LEU A 51 -11.29 -1.35 -18.62
C LEU A 51 -10.99 -2.77 -18.14
N VAL A 52 -11.24 -3.05 -16.87
CA VAL A 52 -11.02 -4.38 -16.30
C VAL A 52 -11.94 -5.41 -16.95
N ARG A 53 -13.22 -5.08 -17.14
CA ARG A 53 -14.18 -6.01 -17.72
C ARG A 53 -13.81 -6.47 -19.13
N ARG A 54 -13.26 -5.58 -19.93
CA ARG A 54 -12.88 -5.93 -21.32
C ARG A 54 -11.45 -6.47 -21.42
N GLY A 55 -10.77 -6.67 -20.27
CA GLY A 55 -9.41 -7.18 -20.26
C GLY A 55 -8.37 -6.21 -20.77
N GLY A 56 -8.70 -4.90 -20.79
CA GLY A 56 -7.81 -3.89 -21.34
C GLY A 56 -6.71 -3.44 -20.39
N LEU A 57 -6.77 -3.84 -19.13
CA LEU A 57 -5.79 -3.41 -18.13
C LEU A 57 -4.37 -3.87 -18.47
N LYS A 58 -4.25 -5.01 -19.13
CA LYS A 58 -2.94 -5.53 -19.56
C LYS A 58 -2.21 -4.61 -20.52
N SER A 59 -2.95 -3.80 -21.29
CA SER A 59 -2.34 -2.89 -22.25
C SER A 59 -1.89 -1.57 -21.62
N VAL A 60 -2.18 -1.36 -20.34
CA VAL A 60 -1.74 -0.16 -19.65
C VAL A 60 -0.27 -0.32 -19.28
N ARG A 61 0.56 0.59 -19.78
CA ARG A 61 1.98 0.54 -19.51
C ARG A 61 2.25 0.74 -18.02
N GLY A 62 3.10 -0.10 -17.44
CA GLY A 62 3.44 -0.01 -16.02
C GLY A 62 2.62 -0.93 -15.14
N ILE A 63 1.64 -1.64 -15.71
CA ILE A 63 0.85 -2.62 -14.97
C ILE A 63 1.16 -4.00 -15.50
N GLY A 64 1.93 -4.78 -14.72
CA GLY A 64 2.29 -6.14 -15.10
C GLY A 64 1.21 -7.14 -14.70
N ASP A 65 1.45 -8.41 -14.99
CA ASP A 65 0.48 -9.47 -14.74
C ASP A 65 0.06 -9.57 -13.27
N ALA A 66 1.01 -9.46 -12.35
CA ALA A 66 0.68 -9.57 -10.93
C ALA A 66 -0.23 -8.43 -10.48
N LEU A 67 0.09 -7.21 -10.90
CA LEU A 67 -0.74 -6.05 -10.58
C LEU A 67 -2.09 -6.11 -11.26
N ASN A 68 -2.13 -6.59 -12.51
CA ASN A 68 -3.37 -6.76 -13.24
C ASN A 68 -4.33 -7.68 -12.45
N ARG A 69 -3.82 -8.80 -11.96
CA ARG A 69 -4.64 -9.73 -11.17
C ARG A 69 -5.16 -9.08 -9.89
N LYS A 70 -4.30 -8.33 -9.20
CA LYS A 70 -4.67 -7.68 -7.94
C LYS A 70 -5.72 -6.59 -8.15
N ILE A 71 -5.54 -5.77 -9.18
CA ILE A 71 -6.50 -4.72 -9.49
C ILE A 71 -7.83 -5.33 -9.90
N THR A 72 -7.77 -6.41 -10.70
CA THR A 72 -8.97 -7.13 -11.13
C THR A 72 -9.73 -7.69 -9.93
N GLU A 73 -9.01 -8.26 -8.96
CA GLU A 73 -9.63 -8.78 -7.75
C GLU A 73 -10.34 -7.66 -6.97
N LEU A 74 -9.68 -6.50 -6.84
CA LEU A 74 -10.29 -5.36 -6.16
C LEU A 74 -11.54 -4.87 -6.86
N VAL A 75 -11.51 -4.78 -8.18
CA VAL A 75 -12.68 -4.35 -8.95
C VAL A 75 -13.82 -5.35 -8.83
N ALA A 76 -13.49 -6.64 -8.89
CA ALA A 76 -14.51 -7.69 -8.88
C ALA A 76 -15.13 -7.92 -7.50
N THR A 77 -14.33 -7.84 -6.44
CA THR A 77 -14.79 -8.23 -5.09
C THR A 77 -14.80 -7.10 -4.07
N GLY A 78 -14.12 -6.00 -4.36
CA GLY A 78 -13.95 -4.91 -3.42
C GLY A 78 -12.91 -5.20 -2.35
N ARG A 79 -12.24 -6.33 -2.42
CA ARG A 79 -11.24 -6.75 -1.44
C ARG A 79 -10.02 -7.31 -2.15
N LEU A 80 -8.88 -7.29 -1.46
CA LEU A 80 -7.64 -7.87 -1.98
C LEU A 80 -6.98 -8.68 -0.87
N GLU A 81 -6.94 -9.99 -1.03
CA GLU A 81 -6.38 -10.88 -0.02
C GLU A 81 -4.91 -10.58 0.26
N TYR A 82 -4.15 -10.29 -0.78
CA TYR A 82 -2.74 -9.94 -0.63
C TYR A 82 -2.55 -8.76 0.32
N TYR A 83 -3.38 -7.73 0.16
CA TYR A 83 -3.34 -6.55 1.01
C TYR A 83 -3.70 -6.89 2.46
N GLU A 84 -4.76 -7.69 2.67
CA GLU A 84 -5.18 -8.08 4.01
C GLU A 84 -4.08 -8.87 4.72
N THR A 85 -3.47 -9.82 4.02
CA THR A 85 -2.39 -10.63 4.55
C THR A 85 -1.17 -9.78 4.88
N LEU A 86 -0.79 -8.88 3.97
CA LEU A 86 0.35 -8.00 4.17
C LEU A 86 0.14 -7.08 5.38
N LYS A 87 -1.04 -6.51 5.47
CA LYS A 87 -1.38 -5.62 6.57
C LYS A 87 -1.34 -6.34 7.92
N ALA A 88 -1.85 -7.57 7.94
CA ALA A 88 -1.85 -8.39 9.16
C ALA A 88 -0.45 -8.80 9.58
N SER A 89 0.52 -8.80 8.66
CA SER A 89 1.90 -9.18 8.96
C SER A 89 2.72 -8.04 9.58
N VAL A 90 2.16 -6.82 9.62
CA VAL A 90 2.85 -5.66 10.18
C VAL A 90 2.23 -5.35 11.55
N PRO A 91 3.07 -5.15 12.58
CA PRO A 91 2.56 -4.79 13.91
C PRO A 91 1.66 -3.56 13.86
N GLN A 92 0.54 -3.60 14.58
CA GLN A 92 -0.44 -2.52 14.58
C GLN A 92 0.19 -1.18 14.97
N GLY A 93 1.12 -1.18 15.92
CA GLY A 93 1.78 0.04 16.35
C GLY A 93 2.54 0.73 15.23
N LEU A 94 3.14 -0.04 14.33
CA LEU A 94 3.85 0.53 13.19
C LEU A 94 2.87 1.18 12.21
N LEU A 95 1.71 0.57 12.01
CA LEU A 95 0.68 1.13 11.16
C LEU A 95 0.18 2.47 11.71
N GLU A 96 0.05 2.55 13.03
CA GLU A 96 -0.37 3.80 13.68
C GLU A 96 0.67 4.90 13.50
N MET A 97 1.95 4.53 13.56
CA MET A 97 3.03 5.50 13.36
C MET A 97 3.03 6.11 11.95
N LEU A 98 2.53 5.39 10.95
CA LEU A 98 2.42 5.92 9.60
C LEU A 98 1.51 7.15 9.52
N ARG A 99 0.64 7.34 10.50
CA ARG A 99 -0.26 8.48 10.54
C ARG A 99 0.41 9.75 11.04
N ILE A 100 1.62 9.63 11.60
CA ILE A 100 2.34 10.77 12.13
C ILE A 100 2.98 11.54 10.98
N PRO A 101 2.66 12.84 10.81
CA PRO A 101 3.28 13.64 9.75
C PRO A 101 4.79 13.65 9.87
N GLY A 102 5.47 13.46 8.75
CA GLY A 102 6.92 13.47 8.72
C GLY A 102 7.58 12.17 9.13
N LEU A 103 6.81 11.17 9.57
CA LEU A 103 7.35 9.88 9.97
C LEU A 103 7.04 8.86 8.88
N GLY A 104 7.95 8.71 7.93
CA GLY A 104 7.77 7.78 6.83
C GLY A 104 8.17 6.36 7.19
N PRO A 105 7.88 5.39 6.29
CA PRO A 105 8.13 3.97 6.58
C PRO A 105 9.58 3.63 6.89
N ARG A 106 10.54 4.31 6.26
CA ARG A 106 11.95 4.06 6.54
C ARG A 106 12.34 4.43 7.95
N LYS A 107 11.84 5.58 8.44
CA LYS A 107 12.12 6.03 9.80
C LYS A 107 11.46 5.10 10.81
N ILE A 108 10.22 4.70 10.54
CA ILE A 108 9.49 3.79 11.41
C ILE A 108 10.22 2.47 11.52
N ARG A 109 10.66 1.92 10.39
CA ARG A 109 11.41 0.66 10.39
C ARG A 109 12.71 0.79 11.16
N ALA A 110 13.43 1.89 10.97
CA ALA A 110 14.67 2.13 11.69
C ALA A 110 14.45 2.21 13.19
N LEU A 111 13.40 2.89 13.63
CA LEU A 111 13.06 3.00 15.04
C LEU A 111 12.73 1.62 15.62
N HIS A 112 11.93 0.85 14.89
CA HIS A 112 11.55 -0.49 15.32
C HIS A 112 12.77 -1.42 15.45
N GLU A 113 13.63 -1.42 14.46
CA GLU A 113 14.81 -2.30 14.43
C GLU A 113 15.88 -1.90 15.45
N LYS A 114 16.15 -0.59 15.56
CA LYS A 114 17.24 -0.11 16.42
C LYS A 114 16.86 0.09 17.87
N LEU A 115 15.64 0.56 18.11
CA LEU A 115 15.19 0.95 19.45
C LEU A 115 14.07 0.06 19.97
N SER A 116 13.66 -0.93 19.22
CA SER A 116 12.55 -1.83 19.55
C SER A 116 11.25 -1.08 19.79
N ILE A 117 11.04 0.02 19.07
CA ILE A 117 9.86 0.84 19.20
C ILE A 117 8.78 0.29 18.27
N GLY A 118 7.71 -0.22 18.83
CA GLY A 118 6.61 -0.81 18.05
C GLY A 118 5.26 -0.16 18.31
N THR A 119 5.19 0.83 19.19
CA THR A 119 3.94 1.52 19.51
C THR A 119 4.17 3.02 19.62
N LEU A 120 3.08 3.78 19.57
CA LEU A 120 3.16 5.23 19.77
C LEU A 120 3.66 5.57 21.17
N GLY A 121 3.26 4.79 22.19
CA GLY A 121 3.73 5.01 23.54
C GLY A 121 5.23 4.83 23.67
N GLU A 122 5.76 3.80 23.04
CA GLU A 122 7.20 3.56 23.03
C GLU A 122 7.94 4.68 22.29
N LEU A 123 7.36 5.18 21.20
CA LEU A 123 7.95 6.29 20.46
C LEU A 123 7.97 7.56 21.32
N GLU A 124 6.89 7.86 22.03
CA GLU A 124 6.84 9.01 22.91
C GLU A 124 7.90 8.90 23.99
N TYR A 125 8.02 7.73 24.59
CA TYR A 125 9.02 7.49 25.64
C TYR A 125 10.43 7.71 25.10
N ALA A 126 10.73 7.21 23.92
CA ALA A 126 12.03 7.37 23.30
C ALA A 126 12.35 8.85 23.02
N CYS A 127 11.36 9.62 22.59
CA CYS A 127 11.54 11.06 22.37
C CYS A 127 11.82 11.80 23.66
N MET A 128 11.13 11.42 24.73
CA MET A 128 11.35 12.03 26.06
C MET A 128 12.74 11.72 26.59
N GLU A 129 13.30 10.58 26.22
CA GLU A 129 14.63 10.17 26.65
C GLU A 129 15.74 10.59 25.68
N ASN A 130 15.40 11.36 24.67
CA ASN A 130 16.36 11.85 23.66
C ASN A 130 17.07 10.72 22.90
N ARG A 131 16.35 9.69 22.58
CA ARG A 131 16.88 8.58 21.79
C ARG A 131 16.81 8.82 20.32
#